data_b818c8fb3e18b8c29581cc2891f940bc
#
_entry.id   b818c8fb3e18b8c29581cc2891f940bc
#
_cell.length_a   1.000
_cell.length_b   1.000
_cell.length_c   1.000
_cell.angle_alpha   90.00
_cell.angle_beta   90.00
_cell.angle_gamma   90.00
#
_symmetry.space_group_name_H-M   'P 1'
#
loop_
_entity.id
_entity.type
_entity.pdbx_description
1 polymer ?
#
loop_
_entity_poly.entity_id
_entity_poly.type
_entity_poly.pdbx_seq_one_letter_code
_entity_poly.pdbx_strand_id
1 'polypeptide(L)'
;HDVWCGEPNQRGQVQGLPLYFEPRPEMMEKIIAAVPSGYFKRGLTVTGDRFLTDARRLQTIKGEFPEALAVDMESAAVAQACYLNERRPFLSLRIISDVVGTRNQEEEYRMFWQNVPEKAAAMVDIVLRALAEE
;
A
#
# COMPACT_ATOMS: atom_id res chain seq x y z
N HIS A 1 -9.38 -1.34 -5.67
CA HIS A 1 -10.16 -0.29 -6.37
C HIS A 1 -10.96 -0.82 -7.58
N ASP A 2 -10.63 -1.98 -8.10
CA ASP A 2 -11.27 -2.52 -9.31
C ASP A 2 -12.54 -3.34 -9.03
N VAL A 3 -12.75 -3.75 -7.79
CA VAL A 3 -13.86 -4.62 -7.40
C VAL A 3 -15.18 -3.83 -7.27
N TRP A 4 -16.25 -4.41 -7.77
CA TRP A 4 -17.62 -3.96 -7.54
C TRP A 4 -18.55 -5.18 -7.36
N CYS A 5 -18.99 -5.40 -6.14
CA CYS A 5 -19.88 -6.52 -5.78
C CYS A 5 -21.37 -6.15 -5.72
N GLY A 6 -21.73 -4.93 -6.14
CA GLY A 6 -23.10 -4.43 -6.02
C GLY A 6 -23.45 -3.98 -4.59
N GLU A 7 -24.56 -3.26 -4.46
CA GLU A 7 -25.07 -2.82 -3.15
C GLU A 7 -25.41 -4.03 -2.26
N PRO A 8 -25.21 -3.92 -0.94
CA PRO A 8 -24.82 -2.71 -0.19
C PRO A 8 -23.29 -2.48 -0.10
N ASN A 9 -22.48 -3.17 -0.89
CA ASN A 9 -21.02 -3.02 -0.84
C ASN A 9 -20.59 -1.67 -1.45
N GLN A 10 -19.49 -1.16 -0.95
CA GLN A 10 -18.84 0.03 -1.51
C GLN A 10 -17.89 -0.35 -2.66
N ARG A 11 -17.53 0.64 -3.50
CA ARG A 11 -16.53 0.44 -4.54
C ARG A 11 -15.19 0.02 -3.92
N GLY A 12 -14.56 -1.02 -4.45
CA GLY A 12 -13.34 -1.63 -3.92
C GLY A 12 -13.56 -2.68 -2.83
N GLN A 13 -14.80 -2.83 -2.32
CA GLN A 13 -15.13 -3.79 -1.28
C GLN A 13 -15.49 -5.16 -1.86
N VAL A 14 -14.85 -6.21 -1.37
CA VAL A 14 -15.27 -7.60 -1.59
C VAL A 14 -16.38 -7.93 -0.61
N GLN A 15 -17.43 -8.58 -1.10
CA GLN A 15 -18.59 -8.96 -0.26
C GLN A 15 -18.15 -9.78 0.95
N GLY A 16 -18.61 -9.38 2.13
CA GLY A 16 -18.29 -10.03 3.40
C GLY A 16 -16.95 -9.64 4.00
N LEU A 17 -16.17 -8.77 3.34
CA LEU A 17 -14.91 -8.27 3.84
C LEU A 17 -14.97 -6.75 4.12
N PRO A 18 -14.09 -6.21 4.99
CA PRO A 18 -13.94 -4.77 5.14
C PRO A 18 -13.53 -4.09 3.84
N LEU A 19 -13.89 -2.81 3.66
CA LEU A 19 -13.35 -1.99 2.58
C LEU A 19 -11.88 -1.63 2.83
N TYR A 20 -11.53 -1.34 4.09
CA TYR A 20 -10.19 -0.97 4.52
C TYR A 20 -9.62 -2.00 5.50
N PHE A 21 -8.33 -2.29 5.37
CA PHE A 21 -7.56 -3.15 6.26
C PHE A 21 -6.50 -2.29 6.94
N GLU A 22 -6.70 -2.00 8.21
CA GLU A 22 -5.79 -1.16 8.97
C GLU A 22 -4.81 -2.02 9.77
N PRO A 23 -3.54 -1.59 9.88
CA PRO A 23 -2.60 -2.22 10.80
C PRO A 23 -3.05 -2.01 12.24
N ARG A 24 -2.62 -2.90 13.14
CA ARG A 24 -2.88 -2.71 14.57
C ARG A 24 -2.20 -1.43 15.05
N PRO A 25 -2.85 -0.61 15.92
CA PRO A 25 -2.28 0.64 16.42
C PRO A 25 -0.89 0.44 17.05
N GLU A 26 -0.71 -0.64 17.82
CA GLU A 26 0.54 -0.95 18.52
C GLU A 26 1.70 -1.19 17.53
N MET A 27 1.42 -1.82 16.39
CA MET A 27 2.43 -2.01 15.33
C MET A 27 2.85 -0.66 14.75
N MET A 28 1.90 0.23 14.51
CA MET A 28 2.18 1.55 13.97
C MET A 28 2.97 2.41 14.95
N GLU A 29 2.64 2.37 16.24
CA GLU A 29 3.37 3.10 17.29
C GLU A 29 4.83 2.66 17.36
N LYS A 30 5.10 1.35 17.39
CA LYS A 30 6.46 0.80 17.38
C LYS A 30 7.26 1.26 16.16
N ILE A 31 6.67 1.20 14.97
CA ILE A 31 7.34 1.61 13.72
C ILE A 31 7.63 3.11 13.71
N ILE A 32 6.65 3.94 14.11
CA ILE A 32 6.82 5.40 14.17
C ILE A 32 7.93 5.78 15.14
N ALA A 33 8.03 5.09 16.29
CA ALA A 33 9.07 5.33 17.29
C ALA A 33 10.49 4.93 16.78
N ALA A 34 10.58 3.87 15.96
CA ALA A 34 11.86 3.33 15.49
C ALA A 34 12.41 4.05 14.26
N VAL A 35 11.56 4.74 13.49
CA VAL A 35 11.94 5.32 12.21
C VAL A 35 12.13 6.83 12.34
N PRO A 36 13.20 7.40 11.74
CA PRO A 36 13.43 8.84 11.76
C PRO A 36 12.25 9.61 11.19
N SER A 37 11.92 10.73 11.81
CA SER A 37 10.83 11.63 11.39
C SER A 37 10.97 12.02 9.91
N GLY A 38 9.88 11.94 9.17
CA GLY A 38 9.83 12.29 7.75
C GLY A 38 10.21 11.17 6.78
N TYR A 39 10.64 10.00 7.27
CA TYR A 39 10.97 8.85 6.43
C TYR A 39 9.74 8.16 5.83
N PHE A 40 8.65 8.09 6.58
CA PHE A 40 7.40 7.50 6.12
C PHE A 40 6.27 8.51 6.01
N LYS A 41 5.41 8.30 5.03
CA LYS A 41 4.06 8.85 5.01
C LYS A 41 3.07 7.76 5.33
N ARG A 42 2.21 7.98 6.32
CA ARG A 42 1.02 7.17 6.54
C ARG A 42 -0.04 7.57 5.52
N GLY A 43 -0.68 6.60 4.88
CA GLY A 43 -1.73 6.87 3.92
C GLY A 43 -2.38 5.61 3.40
N LEU A 44 -3.36 5.78 2.52
CA LEU A 44 -4.07 4.70 1.87
C LEU A 44 -3.29 4.18 0.66
N THR A 45 -3.08 2.87 0.60
CA THR A 45 -2.69 2.17 -0.61
C THR A 45 -3.94 1.52 -1.21
N VAL A 46 -4.20 1.75 -2.49
CA VAL A 46 -5.29 1.10 -3.21
C VAL A 46 -4.74 0.04 -4.15
N THR A 47 -5.36 -1.13 -4.16
CA THR A 47 -4.91 -2.28 -4.96
C THR A 47 -5.82 -2.50 -6.15
N GLY A 48 -5.26 -2.86 -7.30
CA GLY A 48 -5.99 -3.28 -8.49
C GLY A 48 -5.17 -4.24 -9.34
N ASP A 49 -5.83 -4.92 -10.30
CA ASP A 49 -5.23 -6.00 -11.08
C ASP A 49 -4.43 -5.54 -12.30
N ARG A 50 -4.13 -4.24 -12.39
CA ARG A 50 -3.44 -3.68 -13.56
C ARG A 50 -2.33 -2.72 -13.14
N PHE A 51 -1.20 -2.82 -13.83
CA PHE A 51 -0.18 -1.78 -13.77
C PHE A 51 -0.75 -0.46 -14.29
N LEU A 52 -0.71 0.58 -13.45
CA LEU A 52 -1.36 1.86 -13.73
C LEU A 52 -0.41 2.81 -14.45
N THR A 53 -0.70 3.07 -15.72
CA THR A 53 0.04 4.04 -16.55
C THR A 53 -0.85 5.15 -17.10
N ASP A 54 -2.18 4.97 -17.04
CA ASP A 54 -3.14 5.91 -17.61
C ASP A 54 -3.55 6.98 -16.60
N ALA A 55 -3.23 8.23 -16.92
CA ALA A 55 -3.59 9.38 -16.08
C ALA A 55 -5.11 9.55 -15.89
N ARG A 56 -5.94 9.17 -16.87
CA ARG A 56 -7.41 9.25 -16.73
C ARG A 56 -7.91 8.25 -15.70
N ARG A 57 -7.35 7.03 -15.73
CA ARG A 57 -7.69 6.01 -14.75
C ARG A 57 -7.23 6.42 -13.34
N LEU A 58 -6.06 7.06 -13.22
CA LEU A 58 -5.61 7.65 -11.97
C LEU A 58 -6.62 8.67 -11.44
N GLN A 59 -7.13 9.56 -12.28
CA GLN A 59 -8.14 10.55 -11.88
C GLN A 59 -9.44 9.89 -11.39
N THR A 60 -9.88 8.82 -12.03
CA THR A 60 -11.04 8.04 -11.58
C THR A 60 -10.79 7.45 -10.19
N ILE A 61 -9.64 6.81 -9.99
CA ILE A 61 -9.27 6.23 -8.68
C ILE A 61 -9.18 7.33 -7.61
N LYS A 62 -8.58 8.47 -7.92
CA LYS A 62 -8.52 9.62 -7.00
C LYS A 62 -9.89 10.22 -6.69
N GLY A 63 -10.84 10.14 -7.62
CA GLY A 63 -12.23 10.54 -7.39
C GLY A 63 -12.97 9.60 -6.42
N GLU A 64 -12.71 8.28 -6.54
CA GLU A 64 -13.31 7.26 -5.68
C GLU A 64 -12.58 7.13 -4.32
N PHE A 65 -11.26 7.34 -4.31
CA PHE A 65 -10.38 7.22 -3.14
C PHE A 65 -9.46 8.46 -3.02
N PRO A 66 -10.00 9.62 -2.59
CA PRO A 66 -9.23 10.88 -2.56
C PRO A 66 -7.98 10.82 -1.68
N GLU A 67 -8.01 9.98 -0.64
CA GLU A 67 -6.92 9.81 0.33
C GLU A 67 -5.81 8.85 -0.16
N ALA A 68 -5.98 8.20 -1.32
CA ALA A 68 -4.99 7.27 -1.85
C ALA A 68 -3.65 7.98 -2.13
N LEU A 69 -2.58 7.46 -1.54
CA LEU A 69 -1.20 7.91 -1.74
C LEU A 69 -0.40 6.98 -2.65
N ALA A 70 -0.76 5.71 -2.69
CA ALA A 70 -0.08 4.70 -3.50
C ALA A 70 -1.08 3.75 -4.16
N VAL A 71 -0.65 3.17 -5.28
CA VAL A 71 -1.36 2.11 -6.00
C VAL A 71 -0.44 0.90 -6.09
N ASP A 72 -0.97 -0.29 -5.86
CA ASP A 72 -0.25 -1.54 -6.06
C ASP A 72 -1.15 -2.65 -6.61
N MET A 73 -0.62 -3.86 -6.71
CA MET A 73 -1.34 -5.00 -7.27
C MET A 73 -1.48 -6.18 -6.28
N GLU A 74 -0.95 -6.08 -5.05
CA GLU A 74 -0.85 -7.21 -4.13
C GLU A 74 -1.41 -6.96 -2.74
N SER A 75 -1.34 -5.74 -2.21
CA SER A 75 -1.62 -5.46 -0.79
C SER A 75 -3.00 -5.91 -0.34
N ALA A 76 -4.04 -5.66 -1.13
CA ALA A 76 -5.40 -6.04 -0.74
C ALA A 76 -5.58 -7.56 -0.68
N ALA A 77 -4.97 -8.32 -1.59
CA ALA A 77 -5.05 -9.78 -1.58
C ALA A 77 -4.39 -10.37 -0.31
N VAL A 78 -3.22 -9.85 0.06
CA VAL A 78 -2.54 -10.26 1.31
C VAL A 78 -3.34 -9.86 2.54
N ALA A 79 -3.87 -8.62 2.57
CA ALA A 79 -4.70 -8.14 3.66
C ALA A 79 -5.97 -8.99 3.87
N GLN A 80 -6.65 -9.35 2.78
CA GLN A 80 -7.82 -10.24 2.79
C GLN A 80 -7.46 -11.63 3.31
N ALA A 81 -6.35 -12.19 2.87
CA ALA A 81 -5.87 -13.48 3.35
C ALA A 81 -5.56 -13.44 4.86
N CYS A 82 -4.91 -12.39 5.35
CA CYS A 82 -4.66 -12.17 6.78
C CYS A 82 -5.97 -12.02 7.57
N TYR A 83 -6.92 -11.28 7.05
CA TYR A 83 -8.21 -11.08 7.69
C TYR A 83 -9.02 -12.39 7.81
N LEU A 84 -9.04 -13.20 6.76
CA LEU A 84 -9.72 -14.50 6.75
C LEU A 84 -9.00 -15.54 7.61
N ASN A 85 -7.69 -15.42 7.79
CA ASN A 85 -6.89 -16.31 8.63
C ASN A 85 -6.76 -15.72 10.05
N GLU A 86 -7.84 -15.86 10.84
CA GLU A 86 -7.91 -15.44 12.25
C GLU A 86 -7.58 -13.96 12.50
N ARG A 87 -7.82 -13.10 11.51
CA ARG A 87 -7.52 -11.67 11.57
C ARG A 87 -6.05 -11.40 11.94
N ARG A 88 -5.15 -12.10 11.28
CA ARG A 88 -3.71 -11.90 11.48
C ARG A 88 -3.32 -10.46 11.22
N PRO A 89 -2.39 -9.91 12.02
CA PRO A 89 -1.90 -8.55 11.79
C PRO A 89 -1.38 -8.38 10.37
N PHE A 90 -1.72 -7.27 9.75
CA PHE A 90 -1.26 -6.91 8.42
C PHE A 90 -0.73 -5.47 8.42
N LEU A 91 0.36 -5.27 7.72
CA LEU A 91 0.94 -3.96 7.43
C LEU A 91 1.45 -3.96 5.99
N SER A 92 1.13 -2.93 5.24
CA SER A 92 1.75 -2.68 3.94
C SER A 92 2.80 -1.59 4.06
N LEU A 93 4.03 -1.91 3.68
CA LEU A 93 5.14 -0.97 3.54
C LEU A 93 5.50 -0.86 2.06
N ARG A 94 5.45 0.35 1.51
CA ARG A 94 5.70 0.57 0.08
C ARG A 94 6.77 1.62 -0.14
N ILE A 95 7.65 1.35 -1.09
CA ILE A 95 8.58 2.31 -1.64
C ILE A 95 8.06 2.69 -3.02
N ILE A 96 7.89 3.98 -3.25
CA ILE A 96 7.35 4.46 -4.53
C ILE A 96 8.42 4.31 -5.61
N SER A 97 8.11 3.56 -6.66
CA SER A 97 9.00 3.32 -7.79
C SER A 97 8.92 4.44 -8.83
N ASP A 98 7.72 4.94 -9.04
CA ASP A 98 7.40 5.87 -10.11
C ASP A 98 6.14 6.68 -9.76
N VAL A 99 5.95 7.77 -10.48
CA VAL A 99 4.75 8.60 -10.33
C VAL A 99 3.87 8.43 -11.56
N VAL A 100 2.66 7.92 -11.35
CA VAL A 100 1.71 7.63 -12.42
C VAL A 100 1.38 8.90 -13.22
N GLY A 101 1.47 8.79 -14.55
CA GLY A 101 1.12 9.87 -15.48
C GLY A 101 2.22 10.91 -15.69
N THR A 102 3.42 10.74 -15.16
CA THR A 102 4.59 11.53 -15.54
C THR A 102 5.10 11.11 -16.92
N ARG A 103 5.80 12.03 -17.62
CA ARG A 103 6.38 11.73 -18.94
C ARG A 103 7.46 10.65 -18.89
N ASN A 104 8.09 10.47 -17.73
CA ASN A 104 9.24 9.59 -17.54
C ASN A 104 8.90 8.38 -16.66
N GLN A 105 7.62 8.04 -16.47
CA GLN A 105 7.18 6.98 -15.56
C GLN A 105 7.91 5.65 -15.81
N GLU A 106 8.04 5.23 -17.06
CA GLU A 106 8.70 3.97 -17.42
C GLU A 106 10.21 4.00 -17.10
N GLU A 107 10.85 5.14 -17.30
CA GLU A 107 12.25 5.33 -16.97
C GLU A 107 12.48 5.37 -15.44
N GLU A 108 11.62 6.07 -14.69
CA GLU A 108 11.61 6.09 -13.23
C GLU A 108 11.49 4.67 -12.67
N TYR A 109 10.54 3.89 -13.18
CA TYR A 109 10.33 2.48 -12.77
C TYR A 109 11.58 1.62 -13.05
N ARG A 110 12.21 1.77 -14.21
CA ARG A 110 13.44 1.03 -14.55
C ARG A 110 14.63 1.44 -13.69
N MET A 111 14.80 2.74 -13.44
CA MET A 111 15.86 3.29 -12.59
C MET A 111 15.71 2.89 -11.13
N PHE A 112 14.47 2.74 -10.65
CA PHE A 112 14.16 2.29 -9.30
C PHE A 112 14.86 0.96 -8.98
N TRP A 113 14.73 -0.04 -9.84
CA TRP A 113 15.30 -1.37 -9.62
C TRP A 113 16.82 -1.39 -9.59
N GLN A 114 17.47 -0.38 -10.15
CA GLN A 114 18.93 -0.26 -10.13
C GLN A 114 19.45 0.36 -8.82
N ASN A 115 18.67 1.22 -8.16
CA ASN A 115 19.15 2.09 -7.10
C ASN A 115 18.57 1.82 -5.69
N VAL A 116 17.55 0.99 -5.58
CA VAL A 116 16.76 0.89 -4.34
C VAL A 116 17.05 -0.33 -3.45
N PRO A 117 17.65 -1.45 -3.91
CA PRO A 117 17.68 -2.68 -3.12
C PRO A 117 18.28 -2.51 -1.72
N GLU A 118 19.40 -1.78 -1.59
CA GLU A 118 20.09 -1.61 -0.30
C GLU A 118 19.28 -0.75 0.69
N LYS A 119 18.72 0.36 0.20
CA LYS A 119 17.91 1.27 1.04
C LYS A 119 16.61 0.59 1.49
N ALA A 120 16.01 -0.19 0.59
CA ALA A 120 14.81 -0.97 0.90
C ALA A 120 15.09 -2.02 1.98
N ALA A 121 16.18 -2.77 1.84
CA ALA A 121 16.59 -3.79 2.81
C ALA A 121 16.85 -3.19 4.20
N ALA A 122 17.56 -2.07 4.28
CA ALA A 122 17.82 -1.37 5.53
C ALA A 122 16.52 -0.91 6.23
N MET A 123 15.56 -0.42 5.45
CA MET A 123 14.27 0.03 5.97
C MET A 123 13.42 -1.13 6.48
N VAL A 124 13.38 -2.24 5.75
CA VAL A 124 12.70 -3.47 6.17
C VAL A 124 13.31 -4.00 7.46
N ASP A 125 14.64 -4.02 7.60
CA ASP A 125 15.33 -4.47 8.82
C ASP A 125 14.94 -3.61 10.03
N ILE A 126 14.90 -2.28 9.91
CA ILE A 126 14.44 -1.38 10.97
C ILE A 126 13.01 -1.73 11.41
N VAL A 127 12.09 -1.91 10.46
CA VAL A 127 10.69 -2.23 10.75
C VAL A 127 10.56 -3.60 11.42
N LEU A 128 11.27 -4.61 10.93
CA LEU A 128 11.23 -5.96 11.51
C LEU A 128 11.78 -5.96 12.94
N ARG A 129 12.87 -5.24 13.23
CA ARG A 129 13.42 -5.10 14.58
C ARG A 129 12.42 -4.41 15.51
N ALA A 130 11.83 -3.29 15.08
CA ALA A 130 10.83 -2.57 15.86
C ALA A 130 9.61 -3.44 16.23
N LEU A 131 9.22 -4.33 15.34
CA LEU A 131 8.09 -5.24 15.58
C LEU A 131 8.47 -6.49 16.41
N ALA A 132 9.75 -6.87 16.43
CA ALA A 132 10.25 -8.01 17.19
C ALA A 132 10.55 -7.68 18.68
N GLU A 133 10.73 -6.41 19.02
CA GLU A 133 10.91 -5.97 20.41
C GLU A 133 9.60 -6.08 21.18
N GLU A 134 9.61 -6.90 22.26
CA GLU A 134 8.49 -7.07 23.20
C GLU A 134 8.31 -5.87 24.15
#